data_b85f8a7320ecf5536376a45a7ce9493e
#
_entry.id   b85f8a7320ecf5536376a45a7ce9493e
#
_cell.length_a   1.000
_cell.length_b   1.000
_cell.length_c   1.000
_cell.angle_alpha   90.00
_cell.angle_beta   90.00
_cell.angle_gamma   90.00
#
_symmetry.space_group_name_H-M   'P 1'
#
loop_
_entity.id
_entity.type
_entity.pdbx_description
1 polymer ?
#
loop_
_entity_poly.entity_id
_entity_poly.type
_entity_poly.pdbx_seq_one_letter_code
_entity_poly.pdbx_strand_id
1 'polypeptide(L)'
;MINFNNNSIYIIMYHYIRDKKKDNFPNLKSLEFSQFKKQINFFKKKLNVLGNDEFNEILNTKKIPKKPSVLLTFDDGYNDHYKYALPLLSKKKIEGFFYPVTKTLENKIILDVNKIHLILAKENNKKKIIYEMNLLLKKYMNKKLDQLDLSPVDLKSRFDDKETMLIKRCLQYFLPEKVRKKILNKLFYLILGKHESDFSKQIYLNKKKILEMSSENMFFGIHGEQHLRWDKINTKKLNKEIDNSVNFFNKIGLNNNNFSVVYPYGFYNSQTLKIIRKKKFLFGLTTRPEKINKNIINKKYILPRFDANDFRI
;
A
#
# COMPACT_ATOMS: atom_id res chain seq x y z
N MET A 1 5.44 -22.58 1.91
CA MET A 1 4.54 -22.03 2.97
C MET A 1 5.39 -21.37 4.04
N ILE A 2 5.07 -20.18 4.50
CA ILE A 2 5.83 -19.55 5.60
C ILE A 2 5.52 -20.29 6.90
N ASN A 3 6.58 -20.79 7.56
CA ASN A 3 6.45 -21.43 8.88
C ASN A 3 6.51 -20.35 9.98
N PHE A 4 5.50 -20.33 10.85
CA PHE A 4 5.45 -19.42 11.99
C PHE A 4 6.30 -19.99 13.15
N ASN A 5 7.41 -19.32 13.43
CA ASN A 5 8.37 -19.72 14.45
C ASN A 5 8.08 -19.03 15.79
N ASN A 6 8.36 -19.73 16.88
CA ASN A 6 8.37 -19.13 18.22
C ASN A 6 9.35 -17.95 18.31
N ASN A 7 9.14 -17.07 19.26
CA ASN A 7 9.94 -15.86 19.46
C ASN A 7 10.08 -14.99 18.20
N SER A 8 8.98 -14.87 17.43
CA SER A 8 8.97 -14.08 16.19
C SER A 8 7.64 -13.37 15.98
N ILE A 9 7.70 -12.18 15.39
CA ILE A 9 6.52 -11.41 15.00
C ILE A 9 6.53 -11.30 13.47
N TYR A 10 5.36 -11.48 12.88
CA TYR A 10 5.11 -11.37 11.44
C TYR A 10 4.17 -10.20 11.19
N ILE A 11 4.61 -9.17 10.50
CA ILE A 11 3.74 -8.08 10.08
C ILE A 11 3.24 -8.41 8.67
N ILE A 12 1.92 -8.48 8.51
CA ILE A 12 1.28 -8.85 7.25
C ILE A 12 0.76 -7.59 6.56
N MET A 13 1.11 -7.43 5.31
CA MET A 13 0.72 -6.31 4.47
C MET A 13 -0.41 -6.72 3.52
N TYR A 14 -1.59 -6.13 3.71
CA TYR A 14 -2.74 -6.26 2.84
C TYR A 14 -2.91 -5.02 1.95
N HIS A 15 -3.38 -5.25 0.71
CA HIS A 15 -3.82 -4.22 -0.22
C HIS A 15 -5.28 -4.49 -0.61
N TYR A 16 -5.56 -4.80 -1.90
CA TYR A 16 -6.91 -5.16 -2.33
C TYR A 16 -7.39 -6.47 -1.71
N ILE A 17 -8.62 -6.46 -1.16
CA ILE A 17 -9.32 -7.65 -0.67
C ILE A 17 -10.67 -7.69 -1.39
N ARG A 18 -10.88 -8.65 -2.30
CA ARG A 18 -12.04 -8.64 -3.18
C ARG A 18 -12.73 -10.00 -3.29
N ASP A 19 -14.03 -9.96 -3.42
CA ASP A 19 -14.83 -11.09 -3.88
C ASP A 19 -14.83 -11.07 -5.41
N LYS A 20 -13.96 -11.86 -6.03
CA LYS A 20 -13.78 -11.89 -7.50
C LYS A 20 -15.05 -12.23 -8.27
N LYS A 21 -15.98 -12.94 -7.67
CA LYS A 21 -17.28 -13.28 -8.30
C LYS A 21 -18.18 -12.06 -8.48
N LYS A 22 -17.96 -11.01 -7.65
CA LYS A 22 -18.77 -9.78 -7.65
C LYS A 22 -17.95 -8.56 -8.08
N ASP A 23 -16.74 -8.77 -8.62
CA ASP A 23 -15.83 -7.68 -8.96
C ASP A 23 -16.00 -7.24 -10.42
N ASN A 24 -16.12 -5.95 -10.64
CA ASN A 24 -16.10 -5.36 -11.98
C ASN A 24 -14.72 -5.48 -12.67
N PHE A 25 -13.69 -5.84 -11.92
CA PHE A 25 -12.30 -6.04 -12.36
C PHE A 25 -11.77 -7.39 -11.89
N PRO A 26 -12.30 -8.53 -12.43
CA PRO A 26 -11.94 -9.87 -11.95
C PRO A 26 -10.44 -10.20 -12.14
N ASN A 27 -9.79 -9.52 -13.11
CA ASN A 27 -8.36 -9.68 -13.38
C ASN A 27 -7.46 -8.77 -12.52
N LEU A 28 -8.03 -7.93 -11.64
CA LEU A 28 -7.24 -7.17 -10.68
C LEU A 28 -6.54 -8.15 -9.71
N LYS A 29 -5.22 -8.01 -9.61
CA LYS A 29 -4.44 -8.81 -8.65
C LYS A 29 -4.80 -8.38 -7.23
N SER A 30 -5.67 -9.14 -6.60
CA SER A 30 -6.19 -8.92 -5.25
C SER A 30 -6.16 -10.20 -4.46
N LEU A 31 -6.11 -10.10 -3.14
CA LEU A 31 -6.39 -11.24 -2.27
C LEU A 31 -7.89 -11.54 -2.32
N GLU A 32 -8.24 -12.81 -2.61
CA GLU A 32 -9.63 -13.26 -2.58
C GLU A 32 -10.18 -13.19 -1.15
N PHE A 33 -11.40 -12.68 -0.99
CA PHE A 33 -12.02 -12.51 0.34
C PHE A 33 -12.15 -13.83 1.10
N SER A 34 -12.37 -14.94 0.40
CA SER A 34 -12.37 -16.29 0.99
C SER A 34 -11.01 -16.65 1.60
N GLN A 35 -9.92 -16.30 0.94
CA GLN A 35 -8.56 -16.50 1.45
C GLN A 35 -8.26 -15.58 2.63
N PHE A 36 -8.66 -14.32 2.56
CA PHE A 36 -8.56 -13.40 3.68
C PHE A 36 -9.26 -13.97 4.93
N LYS A 37 -10.49 -14.48 4.78
CA LYS A 37 -11.22 -15.14 5.89
C LYS A 37 -10.44 -16.33 6.48
N LYS A 38 -9.86 -17.16 5.62
CA LYS A 38 -9.04 -18.31 6.07
C LYS A 38 -7.82 -17.83 6.85
N GLN A 39 -7.09 -16.82 6.34
CA GLN A 39 -5.94 -16.23 7.02
C GLN A 39 -6.30 -15.70 8.41
N ILE A 40 -7.34 -14.87 8.51
CA ILE A 40 -7.79 -14.30 9.79
C ILE A 40 -8.22 -15.38 10.79
N ASN A 41 -8.94 -16.41 10.32
CA ASN A 41 -9.33 -17.55 11.16
C ASN A 41 -8.11 -18.32 11.68
N PHE A 42 -7.15 -18.58 10.80
CA PHE A 42 -5.91 -19.27 11.16
C PHE A 42 -5.09 -18.45 12.17
N PHE A 43 -4.88 -17.16 11.91
CA PHE A 43 -4.11 -16.30 12.82
C PHE A 43 -4.75 -16.24 14.19
N LYS A 44 -6.07 -16.01 14.28
CA LYS A 44 -6.78 -15.98 15.57
C LYS A 44 -6.70 -17.31 16.33
N LYS A 45 -6.71 -18.46 15.63
CA LYS A 45 -6.65 -19.79 16.24
C LYS A 45 -5.24 -20.19 16.67
N LYS A 46 -4.23 -19.86 15.87
CA LYS A 46 -2.87 -20.44 15.99
C LYS A 46 -1.82 -19.46 16.51
N LEU A 47 -1.99 -18.17 16.33
CA LEU A 47 -1.00 -17.15 16.65
C LEU A 47 -1.51 -16.21 17.73
N ASN A 48 -0.61 -15.37 18.25
CA ASN A 48 -1.00 -14.17 19.00
C ASN A 48 -1.21 -13.02 18.01
N VAL A 49 -2.44 -12.50 17.92
CA VAL A 49 -2.75 -11.35 17.03
C VAL A 49 -2.59 -10.09 17.85
N LEU A 50 -1.53 -9.34 17.56
CA LEU A 50 -1.13 -8.14 18.29
C LEU A 50 -2.07 -6.98 18.01
N GLY A 51 -2.50 -6.32 19.07
CA GLY A 51 -3.12 -5.00 19.02
C GLY A 51 -2.10 -3.87 19.15
N ASN A 52 -2.59 -2.63 19.18
CA ASN A 52 -1.75 -1.44 19.26
C ASN A 52 -0.94 -1.38 20.55
N ASP A 53 -1.59 -1.56 21.68
CA ASP A 53 -0.94 -1.39 22.98
C ASP A 53 0.11 -2.48 23.24
N GLU A 54 -0.22 -3.73 22.93
CA GLU A 54 0.70 -4.85 23.03
C GLU A 54 1.91 -4.67 22.10
N PHE A 55 1.70 -4.22 20.86
CA PHE A 55 2.81 -4.01 19.94
C PHE A 55 3.71 -2.84 20.38
N ASN A 56 3.13 -1.76 20.89
CA ASN A 56 3.88 -0.63 21.44
C ASN A 56 4.69 -1.05 22.69
N GLU A 57 4.12 -1.87 23.57
CA GLU A 57 4.84 -2.42 24.72
C GLU A 57 6.05 -3.26 24.25
N ILE A 58 5.86 -4.13 23.26
CA ILE A 58 6.96 -4.92 22.67
C ILE A 58 8.04 -4.01 22.09
N LEU A 59 7.67 -2.92 21.38
CA LEU A 59 8.63 -1.96 20.84
C LEU A 59 9.43 -1.23 21.92
N ASN A 60 8.82 -0.96 23.06
CA ASN A 60 9.47 -0.26 24.17
C ASN A 60 10.36 -1.21 24.99
N THR A 61 9.84 -2.38 25.35
CA THR A 61 10.53 -3.37 26.20
C THR A 61 11.53 -4.25 25.44
N LYS A 62 11.42 -4.35 24.12
CA LYS A 62 12.16 -5.27 23.24
C LYS A 62 11.94 -6.75 23.58
N LYS A 63 10.90 -7.07 24.32
CA LYS A 63 10.54 -8.45 24.69
C LYS A 63 9.65 -9.06 23.62
N ILE A 64 10.21 -9.96 22.82
CA ILE A 64 9.44 -10.71 21.80
C ILE A 64 8.60 -11.78 22.49
N PRO A 65 7.28 -11.90 22.19
CA PRO A 65 6.44 -12.96 22.73
C PRO A 65 6.97 -14.36 22.40
N LYS A 66 6.86 -15.30 23.35
CA LYS A 66 7.25 -16.72 23.12
C LYS A 66 6.42 -17.33 21.99
N LYS A 67 5.11 -17.14 22.01
CA LYS A 67 4.19 -17.61 20.95
C LYS A 67 4.39 -16.79 19.67
N PRO A 68 4.37 -17.42 18.48
CA PRO A 68 4.43 -16.68 17.23
C PRO A 68 3.31 -15.63 17.17
N SER A 69 3.65 -14.41 16.80
CA SER A 69 2.71 -13.28 16.82
C SER A 69 2.54 -12.67 15.45
N VAL A 70 1.40 -12.06 15.20
CA VAL A 70 1.07 -11.41 13.91
C VAL A 70 0.48 -10.04 14.15
N LEU A 71 0.90 -9.06 13.32
CA LEU A 71 0.29 -7.73 13.23
C LEU A 71 -0.31 -7.56 11.84
N LEU A 72 -1.53 -7.06 11.73
CA LEU A 72 -2.24 -6.93 10.47
C LEU A 72 -2.21 -5.46 9.99
N THR A 73 -1.66 -5.22 8.81
CA THR A 73 -1.51 -3.87 8.23
C THR A 73 -2.17 -3.80 6.86
N PHE A 74 -2.81 -2.65 6.54
CA PHE A 74 -3.64 -2.45 5.35
C PHE A 74 -3.25 -1.12 4.69
N ASP A 75 -2.65 -1.19 3.50
CA ASP A 75 -2.10 -0.03 2.82
C ASP A 75 -3.11 0.62 1.83
N ASP A 76 -2.81 1.84 1.38
CA ASP A 76 -3.48 2.64 0.33
C ASP A 76 -4.89 3.15 0.67
N GLY A 77 -5.58 2.62 1.69
CA GLY A 77 -6.90 3.09 2.09
C GLY A 77 -8.03 2.69 1.15
N TYR A 78 -8.02 1.45 0.68
CA TYR A 78 -9.08 0.93 -0.20
C TYR A 78 -10.41 0.79 0.51
N ASN A 79 -11.50 1.04 -0.22
CA ASN A 79 -12.87 0.81 0.25
C ASN A 79 -13.13 -0.68 0.57
N ASP A 80 -12.35 -1.56 0.00
CA ASP A 80 -12.34 -2.99 0.30
C ASP A 80 -12.08 -3.27 1.80
N HIS A 81 -11.26 -2.44 2.44
CA HIS A 81 -10.95 -2.55 3.87
C HIS A 81 -12.19 -2.31 4.74
N TYR A 82 -12.99 -1.30 4.40
CA TYR A 82 -14.26 -1.06 5.08
C TYR A 82 -15.28 -2.16 4.79
N LYS A 83 -15.39 -2.58 3.53
CA LYS A 83 -16.41 -3.53 3.09
C LYS A 83 -16.14 -4.96 3.56
N TYR A 84 -14.88 -5.40 3.55
CA TYR A 84 -14.51 -6.81 3.77
C TYR A 84 -13.66 -7.02 5.03
N ALA A 85 -12.68 -6.15 5.30
CA ALA A 85 -11.81 -6.34 6.45
C ALA A 85 -12.48 -5.93 7.76
N LEU A 86 -13.03 -4.71 7.85
CA LEU A 86 -13.64 -4.20 9.08
C LEU A 86 -14.66 -5.18 9.70
N PRO A 87 -15.71 -5.66 8.98
CA PRO A 87 -16.73 -6.51 9.60
C PRO A 87 -16.15 -7.82 10.17
N LEU A 88 -15.13 -8.37 9.50
CA LEU A 88 -14.50 -9.61 9.95
C LEU A 88 -13.60 -9.37 11.17
N LEU A 89 -12.82 -8.29 11.17
CA LEU A 89 -11.92 -7.92 12.26
C LEU A 89 -12.71 -7.56 13.51
N SER A 90 -13.74 -6.69 13.41
CA SER A 90 -14.62 -6.31 14.53
C SER A 90 -15.34 -7.52 15.14
N LYS A 91 -15.93 -8.39 14.31
CA LYS A 91 -16.56 -9.63 14.77
C LYS A 91 -15.61 -10.51 15.60
N LYS A 92 -14.33 -10.50 15.25
CA LYS A 92 -13.30 -11.33 15.91
C LYS A 92 -12.54 -10.58 17.01
N LYS A 93 -12.88 -9.32 17.28
CA LYS A 93 -12.16 -8.46 18.21
C LYS A 93 -10.66 -8.44 17.91
N ILE A 94 -10.32 -8.15 16.65
CA ILE A 94 -8.96 -8.00 16.12
C ILE A 94 -8.78 -6.56 15.68
N GLU A 95 -7.73 -5.92 16.15
CA GLU A 95 -7.32 -4.60 15.70
C GLU A 95 -6.55 -4.69 14.38
N GLY A 96 -6.83 -3.76 13.48
CA GLY A 96 -6.10 -3.60 12.22
C GLY A 96 -5.43 -2.24 12.12
N PHE A 97 -4.28 -2.18 11.44
CA PHE A 97 -3.52 -0.95 11.24
C PHE A 97 -3.65 -0.50 9.78
N PHE A 98 -4.30 0.62 9.55
CA PHE A 98 -4.65 1.12 8.23
C PHE A 98 -3.83 2.35 7.86
N TYR A 99 -3.28 2.35 6.65
CA TYR A 99 -2.37 3.38 6.15
C TYR A 99 -2.90 3.97 4.83
N PRO A 100 -3.97 4.77 4.87
CA PRO A 100 -4.49 5.38 3.66
C PRO A 100 -3.60 6.52 3.18
N VAL A 101 -3.55 6.70 1.86
CA VAL A 101 -2.95 7.87 1.23
C VAL A 101 -3.95 9.02 1.31
N THR A 102 -3.63 10.07 2.05
CA THR A 102 -4.65 11.05 2.47
C THR A 102 -5.28 11.84 1.32
N LYS A 103 -4.55 12.06 0.22
CA LYS A 103 -5.10 12.75 -0.97
C LYS A 103 -6.25 11.99 -1.63
N THR A 104 -6.27 10.66 -1.52
CA THR A 104 -7.33 9.82 -2.10
C THR A 104 -8.63 9.92 -1.32
N LEU A 105 -8.58 10.29 -0.04
CA LEU A 105 -9.72 10.38 0.86
C LEU A 105 -10.67 11.55 0.53
N GLU A 106 -10.22 12.48 -0.30
CA GLU A 106 -11.05 13.53 -0.89
C GLU A 106 -11.91 13.00 -2.05
N ASN A 107 -11.73 11.75 -2.46
CA ASN A 107 -12.45 11.05 -3.54
C ASN A 107 -12.44 11.78 -4.89
N LYS A 108 -11.33 12.42 -5.23
CA LYS A 108 -11.18 13.16 -6.50
C LYS A 108 -10.14 12.58 -7.43
N ILE A 109 -9.18 11.85 -6.90
CA ILE A 109 -8.04 11.29 -7.65
C ILE A 109 -7.90 9.79 -7.45
N ILE A 110 -7.25 9.15 -8.41
CA ILE A 110 -6.74 7.78 -8.30
C ILE A 110 -5.21 7.84 -8.32
N LEU A 111 -4.55 7.10 -7.45
CA LEU A 111 -3.10 6.99 -7.45
C LEU A 111 -2.58 6.42 -8.78
N ASP A 112 -1.45 6.90 -9.26
CA ASP A 112 -0.84 6.43 -10.50
C ASP A 112 -0.69 4.91 -10.53
N VAL A 113 -0.27 4.30 -9.42
CA VAL A 113 -0.15 2.84 -9.27
C VAL A 113 -1.49 2.14 -9.45
N ASN A 114 -2.57 2.70 -8.93
CA ASN A 114 -3.90 2.10 -9.03
C ASN A 114 -4.50 2.29 -10.43
N LYS A 115 -4.25 3.42 -11.11
CA LYS A 115 -4.59 3.58 -12.53
C LYS A 115 -3.95 2.48 -13.38
N ILE A 116 -2.66 2.21 -13.16
CA ILE A 116 -1.94 1.15 -13.86
C ILE A 116 -2.58 -0.22 -13.59
N HIS A 117 -2.90 -0.52 -12.33
CA HIS A 117 -3.55 -1.78 -11.96
C HIS A 117 -4.91 -1.95 -12.64
N LEU A 118 -5.73 -0.90 -12.70
CA LEU A 118 -7.05 -0.92 -13.34
C LEU A 118 -6.94 -1.06 -14.86
N ILE A 119 -5.99 -0.36 -15.51
CA ILE A 119 -5.68 -0.51 -16.93
C ILE A 119 -5.32 -1.96 -17.25
N LEU A 120 -4.39 -2.54 -16.50
CA LEU A 120 -3.94 -3.93 -16.68
C LEU A 120 -5.03 -4.97 -16.37
N ALA A 121 -5.95 -4.65 -15.47
CA ALA A 121 -7.08 -5.52 -15.13
C ALA A 121 -8.22 -5.46 -16.17
N LYS A 122 -8.39 -4.31 -16.83
CA LYS A 122 -9.43 -4.10 -17.86
C LYS A 122 -8.99 -4.59 -19.23
N GLU A 123 -7.73 -4.31 -19.60
CA GLU A 123 -7.15 -4.70 -20.88
C GLU A 123 -6.11 -5.82 -20.69
N ASN A 124 -6.48 -7.04 -21.12
CA ASN A 124 -5.60 -8.20 -20.99
C ASN A 124 -4.51 -8.24 -22.06
N ASN A 125 -4.75 -7.61 -23.22
CA ASN A 125 -3.77 -7.56 -24.30
C ASN A 125 -2.70 -6.50 -24.00
N LYS A 126 -1.55 -6.94 -23.47
CA LYS A 126 -0.43 -6.07 -23.12
C LYS A 126 0.19 -5.37 -24.32
N LYS A 127 0.20 -6.04 -25.49
CA LYS A 127 0.69 -5.46 -26.74
C LYS A 127 -0.17 -4.25 -27.17
N LYS A 128 -1.50 -4.32 -26.96
CA LYS A 128 -2.38 -3.18 -27.20
C LYS A 128 -2.08 -2.01 -26.28
N ILE A 129 -1.85 -2.26 -24.97
CA ILE A 129 -1.45 -1.19 -24.04
C ILE A 129 -0.13 -0.56 -24.46
N ILE A 130 0.88 -1.37 -24.85
CA ILE A 130 2.18 -0.90 -25.32
C ILE A 130 2.04 -0.10 -26.63
N TYR A 131 1.18 -0.53 -27.53
CA TYR A 131 0.87 0.21 -28.77
C TYR A 131 0.33 1.62 -28.47
N GLU A 132 -0.69 1.71 -27.61
CA GLU A 132 -1.26 2.99 -27.17
C GLU A 132 -0.22 3.86 -26.43
N MET A 133 0.63 3.25 -25.60
CA MET A 133 1.74 3.96 -24.98
C MET A 133 2.69 4.55 -26.01
N ASN A 134 3.04 3.81 -27.08
CA ASN A 134 3.91 4.28 -28.14
C ASN A 134 3.30 5.46 -28.93
N LEU A 135 2.00 5.42 -29.21
CA LEU A 135 1.31 6.56 -29.83
C LEU A 135 1.39 7.83 -28.97
N LEU A 136 1.17 7.67 -27.68
CA LEU A 136 1.23 8.77 -26.71
C LEU A 136 2.67 9.27 -26.47
N LEU A 137 3.66 8.38 -26.44
CA LEU A 137 5.08 8.73 -26.38
C LEU A 137 5.52 9.52 -27.62
N LYS A 138 5.09 9.08 -28.82
CA LYS A 138 5.37 9.83 -30.05
C LYS A 138 4.77 11.23 -29.98
N LYS A 139 3.53 11.34 -29.47
CA LYS A 139 2.84 12.64 -29.32
C LYS A 139 3.53 13.58 -28.32
N TYR A 140 3.99 13.07 -27.17
CA TYR A 140 4.47 13.93 -26.07
C TYR A 140 5.99 14.04 -25.96
N MET A 141 6.76 13.12 -26.57
CA MET A 141 8.23 13.08 -26.51
C MET A 141 8.88 12.96 -27.90
N ASN A 142 8.10 12.79 -28.95
CA ASN A 142 8.59 12.45 -30.30
C ASN A 142 9.47 11.18 -30.35
N LYS A 143 9.22 10.21 -29.45
CA LYS A 143 9.94 8.94 -29.31
C LYS A 143 8.97 7.77 -29.13
N LYS A 144 9.43 6.53 -29.40
CA LYS A 144 8.76 5.29 -29.03
C LYS A 144 9.55 4.58 -27.92
N LEU A 145 9.00 3.54 -27.31
CA LEU A 145 9.66 2.77 -26.24
C LEU A 145 10.99 2.15 -26.69
N ASP A 146 11.06 1.65 -27.92
CA ASP A 146 12.28 1.07 -28.53
C ASP A 146 13.40 2.10 -28.76
N GLN A 147 13.07 3.38 -28.76
CA GLN A 147 14.01 4.51 -28.89
C GLN A 147 14.48 5.06 -27.51
N LEU A 148 14.03 4.45 -26.41
CA LEU A 148 14.42 4.82 -25.06
C LEU A 148 15.47 3.84 -24.54
N ASP A 149 16.49 4.36 -23.82
CA ASP A 149 17.38 3.50 -23.07
C ASP A 149 16.63 2.89 -21.86
N LEU A 150 16.21 1.63 -22.02
CA LEU A 150 15.51 0.87 -21.00
C LEU A 150 16.44 0.11 -20.06
N SER A 151 17.77 0.24 -20.20
CA SER A 151 18.74 -0.45 -19.35
C SER A 151 18.54 -0.21 -17.83
N PRO A 152 18.07 0.97 -17.37
CA PRO A 152 17.77 1.19 -15.96
C PRO A 152 16.45 0.55 -15.48
N VAL A 153 15.68 -0.08 -16.37
CA VAL A 153 14.36 -0.62 -16.04
C VAL A 153 14.50 -2.07 -15.56
N ASP A 154 14.31 -2.28 -14.26
CA ASP A 154 14.27 -3.65 -13.71
C ASP A 154 12.94 -4.33 -14.07
N LEU A 155 13.02 -5.33 -14.93
CA LEU A 155 11.86 -6.15 -15.37
C LEU A 155 11.66 -7.42 -14.54
N LYS A 156 12.47 -7.66 -13.50
CA LYS A 156 12.31 -8.84 -12.63
C LYS A 156 11.08 -8.67 -11.73
N SER A 157 10.31 -9.73 -11.62
CA SER A 157 9.16 -9.81 -10.72
C SER A 157 8.87 -11.26 -10.34
N ARG A 158 8.35 -11.46 -9.13
CA ARG A 158 7.83 -12.77 -8.67
C ARG A 158 6.44 -13.07 -9.24
N PHE A 159 5.70 -12.05 -9.70
CA PHE A 159 4.27 -12.14 -9.97
C PHE A 159 3.85 -11.67 -11.36
N ASP A 160 4.70 -10.93 -12.06
CA ASP A 160 4.37 -10.29 -13.33
C ASP A 160 5.32 -10.74 -14.45
N ASP A 161 4.79 -10.87 -15.67
CA ASP A 161 5.59 -11.06 -16.88
C ASP A 161 6.35 -9.78 -17.28
N LYS A 162 7.28 -9.92 -18.23
CA LYS A 162 8.15 -8.82 -18.68
C LYS A 162 7.38 -7.64 -19.27
N GLU A 163 6.33 -7.90 -20.05
CA GLU A 163 5.50 -6.84 -20.66
C GLU A 163 4.74 -6.06 -19.59
N THR A 164 4.14 -6.76 -18.63
CA THR A 164 3.48 -6.15 -17.48
C THR A 164 4.46 -5.30 -16.67
N MET A 165 5.68 -5.80 -16.43
CA MET A 165 6.69 -5.05 -15.71
C MET A 165 7.16 -3.82 -16.48
N LEU A 166 7.33 -3.92 -17.80
CA LEU A 166 7.67 -2.77 -18.65
C LEU A 166 6.60 -1.67 -18.53
N ILE A 167 5.33 -2.01 -18.70
CA ILE A 167 4.21 -1.06 -18.56
C ILE A 167 4.25 -0.40 -17.16
N LYS A 168 4.34 -1.21 -16.11
CA LYS A 168 4.39 -0.72 -14.73
C LYS A 168 5.55 0.23 -14.52
N ARG A 169 6.77 -0.16 -14.86
CA ARG A 169 7.97 0.63 -14.59
C ARG A 169 8.00 1.94 -15.39
N CYS A 170 7.63 1.89 -16.67
CA CYS A 170 7.51 3.09 -17.48
C CYS A 170 6.52 4.09 -16.87
N LEU A 171 5.35 3.63 -16.46
CA LEU A 171 4.27 4.48 -15.94
C LEU A 171 4.38 4.78 -14.43
N GLN A 172 5.23 4.10 -13.67
CA GLN A 172 5.47 4.41 -12.25
C GLN A 172 6.60 5.42 -12.04
N TYR A 173 7.75 5.26 -12.71
CA TYR A 173 8.93 6.08 -12.41
C TYR A 173 9.92 6.31 -13.55
N PHE A 174 9.94 5.49 -14.60
CA PHE A 174 10.97 5.60 -15.65
C PHE A 174 10.77 6.82 -16.53
N LEU A 175 9.56 7.04 -17.04
CA LEU A 175 9.26 8.21 -17.86
C LEU A 175 9.29 9.51 -17.04
N PRO A 176 9.68 10.67 -17.63
CA PRO A 176 9.63 11.96 -16.98
C PRO A 176 8.23 12.24 -16.40
N GLU A 177 8.14 12.75 -15.18
CA GLU A 177 6.90 12.87 -14.43
C GLU A 177 5.75 13.54 -15.20
N LYS A 178 6.04 14.68 -15.87
CA LYS A 178 5.03 15.42 -16.64
C LYS A 178 4.46 14.59 -17.81
N VAL A 179 5.32 13.87 -18.52
CA VAL A 179 4.94 13.01 -19.66
C VAL A 179 4.19 11.77 -19.13
N ARG A 180 4.72 11.13 -18.12
CA ARG A 180 4.13 9.94 -17.47
C ARG A 180 2.70 10.20 -17.06
N LYS A 181 2.43 11.30 -16.34
CA LYS A 181 1.08 11.67 -15.91
C LYS A 181 0.12 11.89 -17.07
N LYS A 182 0.58 12.57 -18.14
CA LYS A 182 -0.24 12.78 -19.34
C LYS A 182 -0.59 11.45 -20.03
N ILE A 183 0.40 10.58 -20.21
CA ILE A 183 0.21 9.27 -20.82
C ILE A 183 -0.74 8.43 -19.96
N LEU A 184 -0.49 8.34 -18.68
CA LEU A 184 -1.28 7.51 -17.75
C LEU A 184 -2.74 7.97 -17.68
N ASN A 185 -3.01 9.26 -17.57
CA ASN A 185 -4.37 9.80 -17.56
C ASN A 185 -5.10 9.54 -18.89
N LYS A 186 -4.40 9.67 -20.02
CA LYS A 186 -5.00 9.39 -21.33
C LYS A 186 -5.28 7.90 -21.52
N LEU A 187 -4.34 7.02 -21.17
CA LEU A 187 -4.54 5.57 -21.20
C LEU A 187 -5.69 5.14 -20.28
N PHE A 188 -5.75 5.69 -19.09
CA PHE A 188 -6.83 5.41 -18.14
C PHE A 188 -8.19 5.73 -18.76
N TYR A 189 -8.34 6.92 -19.33
CA TYR A 189 -9.58 7.31 -20.01
C TYR A 189 -9.90 6.44 -21.23
N LEU A 190 -8.91 6.15 -22.09
CA LEU A 190 -9.11 5.34 -23.30
C LEU A 190 -9.55 3.91 -22.97
N ILE A 191 -9.01 3.30 -21.92
CA ILE A 191 -9.25 1.91 -21.59
C ILE A 191 -10.45 1.74 -20.65
N LEU A 192 -10.65 2.66 -19.71
CA LEU A 192 -11.74 2.56 -18.71
C LEU A 192 -13.03 3.27 -19.15
N GLY A 193 -12.95 4.21 -20.12
CA GLY A 193 -14.09 4.97 -20.63
C GLY A 193 -14.71 5.96 -19.64
N LYS A 194 -14.02 6.26 -18.51
CA LYS A 194 -14.51 7.11 -17.43
C LYS A 194 -13.41 7.99 -16.85
N HIS A 195 -13.80 9.10 -16.22
CA HIS A 195 -12.87 9.95 -15.49
C HIS A 195 -12.47 9.33 -14.13
N GLU A 196 -11.29 9.69 -13.64
CA GLU A 196 -10.79 9.14 -12.36
C GLU A 196 -11.67 9.49 -11.16
N SER A 197 -12.33 10.66 -11.17
CA SER A 197 -13.26 11.07 -10.13
C SER A 197 -14.44 10.10 -9.95
N ASP A 198 -14.88 9.43 -11.03
CA ASP A 198 -15.99 8.49 -10.99
C ASP A 198 -15.62 7.17 -10.32
N PHE A 199 -14.33 6.79 -10.46
CA PHE A 199 -13.79 5.58 -9.84
C PHE A 199 -13.30 5.81 -8.41
N SER A 200 -12.74 6.99 -8.09
CA SER A 200 -12.08 7.23 -6.81
C SER A 200 -13.00 6.97 -5.61
N LYS A 201 -14.28 7.36 -5.70
CA LYS A 201 -15.30 7.12 -4.66
C LYS A 201 -15.59 5.62 -4.42
N GLN A 202 -15.41 4.79 -5.45
CA GLN A 202 -15.63 3.34 -5.35
C GLN A 202 -14.40 2.63 -4.79
N ILE A 203 -13.20 3.14 -5.08
CA ILE A 203 -11.93 2.47 -4.77
C ILE A 203 -11.44 2.81 -3.37
N TYR A 204 -11.59 4.07 -2.92
CA TYR A 204 -11.00 4.52 -1.66
C TYR A 204 -12.01 4.75 -0.56
N LEU A 205 -11.50 4.67 0.67
CA LEU A 205 -12.19 5.15 1.87
C LEU A 205 -12.51 6.64 1.74
N ASN A 206 -13.46 7.09 2.55
CA ASN A 206 -13.72 8.50 2.78
C ASN A 206 -13.63 8.81 4.28
N LYS A 207 -13.69 10.10 4.64
CA LYS A 207 -13.62 10.58 6.02
C LYS A 207 -14.60 9.85 6.94
N LYS A 208 -15.88 9.71 6.53
CA LYS A 208 -16.92 9.07 7.35
C LYS A 208 -16.55 7.63 7.71
N LYS A 209 -16.13 6.83 6.70
CA LYS A 209 -15.72 5.44 6.91
C LYS A 209 -14.49 5.31 7.80
N ILE A 210 -13.52 6.23 7.71
CA ILE A 210 -12.36 6.25 8.59
C ILE A 210 -12.77 6.44 10.04
N LEU A 211 -13.69 7.39 10.31
CA LEU A 211 -14.18 7.63 11.66
C LEU A 211 -14.97 6.42 12.21
N GLU A 212 -15.83 5.80 11.39
CA GLU A 212 -16.53 4.57 11.75
C GLU A 212 -15.54 3.41 12.03
N MET A 213 -14.50 3.24 11.21
CA MET A 213 -13.45 2.23 11.45
C MET A 213 -12.68 2.51 12.75
N SER A 214 -12.37 3.78 13.01
CA SER A 214 -11.66 4.17 14.24
C SER A 214 -12.51 3.91 15.49
N SER A 215 -13.84 4.13 15.45
CA SER A 215 -14.74 3.80 16.57
C SER A 215 -14.86 2.29 16.82
N GLU A 216 -14.50 1.47 15.85
CA GLU A 216 -14.39 0.00 15.94
C GLU A 216 -12.98 -0.47 16.31
N ASN A 217 -12.16 0.38 16.95
CA ASN A 217 -10.77 0.10 17.36
C ASN A 217 -9.82 -0.25 16.21
N MET A 218 -10.02 0.35 15.03
CA MET A 218 -9.03 0.26 13.95
C MET A 218 -8.07 1.45 14.03
N PHE A 219 -6.76 1.19 13.88
CA PHE A 219 -5.71 2.20 13.97
C PHE A 219 -5.35 2.75 12.61
N PHE A 220 -5.05 4.04 12.56
CA PHE A 220 -4.64 4.73 11.34
C PHE A 220 -3.23 5.27 11.48
N GLY A 221 -2.44 5.10 10.42
CA GLY A 221 -1.07 5.60 10.31
C GLY A 221 -0.84 6.35 9.00
N ILE A 222 0.38 6.78 8.77
CA ILE A 222 0.76 7.67 7.67
C ILE A 222 1.35 6.87 6.50
N HIS A 223 0.83 7.10 5.29
CA HIS A 223 1.37 6.56 4.02
C HIS A 223 1.62 7.67 2.98
N GLY A 224 1.84 8.89 3.46
CA GLY A 224 2.02 10.09 2.65
C GLY A 224 0.70 10.72 2.17
N GLU A 225 0.82 11.93 1.65
CA GLU A 225 -0.30 12.63 1.03
C GLU A 225 -0.60 12.09 -0.38
N GLN A 226 0.44 11.89 -1.21
CA GLN A 226 0.32 11.59 -2.64
C GLN A 226 0.99 10.26 -3.05
N HIS A 227 1.42 9.43 -2.09
CA HIS A 227 2.11 8.17 -2.35
C HIS A 227 3.40 8.33 -3.18
N LEU A 228 4.18 9.38 -2.91
CA LEU A 228 5.44 9.63 -3.60
C LEU A 228 6.56 8.72 -3.10
N ARG A 229 7.57 8.44 -3.93
CA ARG A 229 8.81 7.78 -3.50
C ARG A 229 9.62 8.73 -2.62
N TRP A 230 9.65 8.48 -1.31
CA TRP A 230 10.28 9.35 -0.34
C TRP A 230 11.81 9.40 -0.44
N ASP A 231 12.42 8.39 -1.04
CA ASP A 231 13.86 8.35 -1.33
C ASP A 231 14.27 9.23 -2.53
N LYS A 232 13.31 9.71 -3.32
CA LYS A 232 13.55 10.48 -4.55
C LYS A 232 13.07 11.94 -4.50
N ILE A 233 12.52 12.37 -3.38
CA ILE A 233 12.07 13.76 -3.19
C ILE A 233 12.95 14.47 -2.18
N ASN A 234 13.07 15.81 -2.33
CA ASN A 234 13.86 16.62 -1.40
C ASN A 234 13.18 16.77 -0.02
N THR A 235 13.94 17.24 0.95
CA THR A 235 13.50 17.41 2.36
C THR A 235 12.23 18.23 2.50
N LYS A 236 12.11 19.34 1.76
CA LYS A 236 10.95 20.23 1.82
C LYS A 236 9.69 19.52 1.38
N LYS A 237 9.75 18.81 0.24
CA LYS A 237 8.63 18.05 -0.31
C LYS A 237 8.27 16.86 0.59
N LEU A 238 9.27 16.18 1.17
CA LEU A 238 9.05 15.06 2.08
C LEU A 238 8.36 15.51 3.39
N ASN A 239 8.82 16.62 3.99
CA ASN A 239 8.13 17.17 5.16
C ASN A 239 6.68 17.51 4.83
N LYS A 240 6.41 18.15 3.67
CA LYS A 240 5.05 18.48 3.25
C LYS A 240 4.16 17.23 3.09
N GLU A 241 4.66 16.16 2.46
CA GLU A 241 3.96 14.88 2.32
C GLU A 241 3.52 14.30 3.67
N ILE A 242 4.42 14.34 4.65
CA ILE A 242 4.18 13.82 5.99
C ILE A 242 3.24 14.75 6.76
N ASP A 243 3.53 16.06 6.78
CA ASP A 243 2.76 17.04 7.56
C ASP A 243 1.32 17.16 7.05
N ASN A 244 1.11 17.15 5.73
CA ASN A 244 -0.24 17.19 5.17
C ASN A 244 -1.04 15.94 5.57
N SER A 245 -0.39 14.77 5.62
CA SER A 245 -1.06 13.54 6.06
C SER A 245 -1.42 13.59 7.55
N VAL A 246 -0.50 14.02 8.41
CA VAL A 246 -0.75 14.18 9.86
C VAL A 246 -1.87 15.21 10.08
N ASN A 247 -1.78 16.36 9.41
CA ASN A 247 -2.79 17.41 9.53
C ASN A 247 -4.17 16.96 9.05
N PHE A 248 -4.25 16.12 8.02
CA PHE A 248 -5.51 15.54 7.60
C PHE A 248 -6.16 14.73 8.73
N PHE A 249 -5.41 13.82 9.36
CA PHE A 249 -5.94 13.00 10.47
C PHE A 249 -6.33 13.85 11.67
N ASN A 250 -5.51 14.84 12.04
CA ASN A 250 -5.83 15.77 13.12
C ASN A 250 -7.14 16.54 12.84
N LYS A 251 -7.35 17.04 11.62
CA LYS A 251 -8.56 17.76 11.22
C LYS A 251 -9.84 16.92 11.27
N ILE A 252 -9.73 15.61 11.13
CA ILE A 252 -10.88 14.72 11.23
C ILE A 252 -11.10 14.16 12.65
N GLY A 253 -10.32 14.61 13.63
CA GLY A 253 -10.47 14.22 15.03
C GLY A 253 -9.69 12.97 15.45
N LEU A 254 -8.80 12.44 14.59
CA LEU A 254 -7.90 11.36 14.95
C LEU A 254 -6.57 11.96 15.46
N ASN A 255 -6.66 12.71 16.57
CA ASN A 255 -5.53 13.45 17.17
C ASN A 255 -4.58 12.53 17.96
N ASN A 256 -4.23 11.40 17.42
CA ASN A 256 -3.22 10.55 18.05
C ASN A 256 -1.83 11.10 17.70
N ASN A 257 -1.17 11.75 18.65
CA ASN A 257 0.24 12.15 18.52
C ASN A 257 1.20 10.98 18.29
N ASN A 258 0.68 9.77 18.07
CA ASN A 258 1.37 8.50 18.04
C ASN A 258 1.13 7.74 16.73
N PHE A 259 1.35 8.40 15.59
CA PHE A 259 1.26 7.72 14.30
C PHE A 259 2.46 6.80 14.06
N SER A 260 2.20 5.66 13.44
CA SER A 260 3.21 4.87 12.72
C SER A 260 3.23 5.26 11.25
N VAL A 261 4.24 4.81 10.51
CA VAL A 261 4.42 5.17 9.11
C VAL A 261 4.71 3.95 8.25
N VAL A 262 4.11 3.91 7.06
CA VAL A 262 4.46 3.00 5.97
C VAL A 262 5.14 3.80 4.86
N TYR A 263 6.33 3.36 4.45
CA TYR A 263 7.05 4.00 3.35
C TYR A 263 6.40 3.63 2.01
N PRO A 264 5.96 4.62 1.20
CA PRO A 264 5.41 4.34 -0.12
C PRO A 264 6.37 3.48 -0.96
N TYR A 265 5.88 2.39 -1.53
CA TYR A 265 6.66 1.36 -2.24
C TYR A 265 7.76 0.69 -1.39
N GLY A 266 7.80 0.92 -0.07
CA GLY A 266 8.85 0.44 0.82
C GLY A 266 10.17 1.24 0.74
N PHE A 267 10.23 2.33 -0.03
CA PHE A 267 11.46 3.10 -0.25
C PHE A 267 11.67 4.23 0.75
N TYR A 268 12.86 4.26 1.32
CA TYR A 268 13.35 5.28 2.24
C TYR A 268 14.86 5.47 2.08
N ASN A 269 15.40 6.56 2.59
CA ASN A 269 16.83 6.84 2.69
C ASN A 269 17.16 7.40 4.09
N SER A 270 18.45 7.73 4.33
CA SER A 270 18.92 8.29 5.61
C SER A 270 18.17 9.58 6.00
N GLN A 271 17.88 10.43 5.04
CA GLN A 271 17.12 11.66 5.23
C GLN A 271 15.66 11.38 5.65
N THR A 272 15.02 10.42 5.01
CA THR A 272 13.68 9.96 5.40
C THR A 272 13.67 9.53 6.87
N LEU A 273 14.62 8.68 7.27
CA LEU A 273 14.71 8.18 8.64
C LEU A 273 15.00 9.31 9.66
N LYS A 274 15.82 10.29 9.29
CA LYS A 274 16.09 11.47 10.14
C LYS A 274 14.80 12.25 10.43
N ILE A 275 13.96 12.47 9.41
CA ILE A 275 12.68 13.19 9.56
C ILE A 275 11.70 12.38 10.42
N ILE A 276 11.55 11.07 10.16
CA ILE A 276 10.65 10.20 10.90
C ILE A 276 11.03 10.16 12.39
N ARG A 277 12.32 10.05 12.71
CA ARG A 277 12.81 10.11 14.10
C ARG A 277 12.54 11.47 14.74
N LYS A 278 12.84 12.58 14.04
CA LYS A 278 12.60 13.94 14.53
C LYS A 278 11.12 14.19 14.84
N LYS A 279 10.21 13.66 14.02
CA LYS A 279 8.76 13.77 14.21
C LYS A 279 8.20 12.76 15.23
N LYS A 280 9.05 11.94 15.85
CA LYS A 280 8.71 10.98 16.92
C LYS A 280 7.62 9.96 16.53
N PHE A 281 7.62 9.47 15.27
CA PHE A 281 6.74 8.38 14.90
C PHE A 281 6.98 7.15 15.76
N LEU A 282 5.95 6.36 16.02
CA LEU A 282 6.05 5.15 16.85
C LEU A 282 7.00 4.13 16.22
N PHE A 283 6.76 3.80 14.96
CA PHE A 283 7.55 2.87 14.16
C PHE A 283 7.37 3.13 12.66
N GLY A 284 8.25 2.52 11.85
CA GLY A 284 8.18 2.58 10.38
C GLY A 284 8.21 1.19 9.74
N LEU A 285 7.39 1.00 8.72
CA LEU A 285 7.18 -0.28 8.05
C LEU A 285 7.67 -0.24 6.60
N THR A 286 8.40 -1.28 6.21
CA THR A 286 8.92 -1.50 4.85
C THR A 286 8.15 -2.62 4.13
N THR A 287 8.60 -2.98 2.93
CA THR A 287 8.07 -4.13 2.17
C THR A 287 9.06 -5.30 2.11
N ARG A 288 10.12 -5.28 2.93
CA ARG A 288 11.11 -6.36 2.98
C ARG A 288 10.50 -7.59 3.67
N PRO A 289 10.43 -8.76 3.02
CA PRO A 289 9.82 -9.96 3.59
C PRO A 289 10.75 -10.62 4.61
N GLU A 290 10.56 -10.32 5.88
CA GLU A 290 11.35 -10.87 6.98
C GLU A 290 10.52 -10.88 8.26
N LYS A 291 10.76 -11.85 9.16
CA LYS A 291 10.18 -11.88 10.51
C LYS A 291 10.96 -10.99 11.47
N ILE A 292 10.26 -10.40 12.44
CA ILE A 292 10.88 -9.63 13.50
C ILE A 292 11.29 -10.58 14.63
N ASN A 293 12.56 -10.51 14.99
CA ASN A 293 13.20 -11.19 16.13
C ASN A 293 13.92 -10.16 17.02
N LYS A 294 14.69 -10.61 18.01
CA LYS A 294 15.43 -9.74 18.94
C LYS A 294 16.37 -8.74 18.24
N ASN A 295 16.93 -9.11 17.08
CA ASN A 295 17.86 -8.24 16.35
C ASN A 295 17.11 -7.17 15.54
N ILE A 296 15.99 -7.54 14.94
CA ILE A 296 15.20 -6.67 14.06
C ILE A 296 14.36 -5.66 14.85
N ILE A 297 13.84 -6.02 16.02
CA ILE A 297 13.00 -5.16 16.84
C ILE A 297 13.68 -3.84 17.23
N ASN A 298 15.01 -3.84 17.34
CA ASN A 298 15.80 -2.63 17.62
C ASN A 298 15.78 -1.61 16.47
N LYS A 299 15.41 -2.04 15.27
CA LYS A 299 15.31 -1.20 14.06
C LYS A 299 13.90 -0.70 13.84
N LYS A 300 13.22 -0.20 14.88
CA LYS A 300 11.77 0.10 14.87
C LYS A 300 11.28 0.99 13.73
N TYR A 301 12.14 1.75 13.08
CA TYR A 301 11.76 2.61 11.94
C TYR A 301 11.89 1.95 10.57
N ILE A 302 12.32 0.69 10.49
CA ILE A 302 12.47 -0.07 9.25
C ILE A 302 12.02 -1.53 9.42
N LEU A 303 10.91 -1.73 10.12
CA LEU A 303 10.39 -3.07 10.38
C LEU A 303 9.93 -3.73 9.08
N PRO A 304 10.26 -5.01 8.87
CA PRO A 304 9.90 -5.75 7.67
C PRO A 304 8.44 -6.20 7.70
N ARG A 305 7.88 -6.47 6.51
CA ARG A 305 6.53 -7.01 6.34
C ARG A 305 6.50 -8.07 5.26
N PHE A 306 5.61 -9.03 5.41
CA PHE A 306 5.28 -10.01 4.37
C PHE A 306 4.03 -9.58 3.60
N ASP A 307 4.01 -9.83 2.30
CA ASP A 307 2.78 -9.71 1.52
C ASP A 307 1.78 -10.80 1.93
N ALA A 308 0.51 -10.44 2.03
CA ALA A 308 -0.55 -11.39 2.38
C ALA A 308 -0.65 -12.57 1.40
N ASN A 309 -0.24 -12.40 0.15
CA ASN A 309 -0.21 -13.46 -0.87
C ASN A 309 0.93 -14.48 -0.64
N ASP A 310 1.90 -14.19 0.23
CA ASP A 310 2.93 -15.15 0.63
C ASP A 310 2.35 -16.23 1.58
N PHE A 311 1.15 -16.01 2.14
CA PHE A 311 0.47 -16.93 3.08
C PHE A 311 -0.73 -17.61 2.41
N ARG A 312 -0.49 -18.71 1.73
CA ARG A 312 -1.57 -19.59 1.24
C ARG A 312 -1.97 -20.56 2.34
N ILE A 313 -3.13 -20.32 2.95
CA ILE A 313 -3.70 -21.10 4.06
C ILE A 313 -4.94 -21.86 3.56
#